data_f796690e5083292ee8debec083821b60
#
_entry.id   f796690e5083292ee8debec083821b60
#
_cell.length_a   1.000
_cell.length_b   1.000
_cell.length_c   1.000
_cell.angle_alpha   90.00
_cell.angle_beta   90.00
_cell.angle_gamma   90.00
#
_symmetry.space_group_name_H-M   'P 1'
#
loop_
_entity.id
_entity.type
_entity.pdbx_description
1 polymer ?
#
loop_
_entity_poly.entity_id
_entity_poly.type
_entity_poly.pdbx_seq_one_letter_code
_entity_poly.pdbx_strand_id
1 'polypeptide(L)'
;MAKIKVLVCCHKATYVPNDDVYLPIQVGKANSKIDLGFQGDDEGKNISEKNFSYCELTAVCWAWKNLKDIDYIGLCHYRRFFDFSFRPFIQKEAKNITESQLRANLDCLKIDKNIEDYDVVLPTSSSFKINIFERHSINLNFMDLCVMEEIVLKLYPDYRESLESVFYHKQDVPQRNMFIMKREVFEQYCEFLFKILFEVEKHIKLSPYAYYRRVYGFMGEMLLPLFCYHNKLKIRRQRILFVDEQGINTSFLFDITRIFVNKLCFALNELTKKPIYSVWKRNLLKQEFPELFQ
;
A
#
# COMPACT_ATOMS: atom_id res chain seq x y z
N MET A 1 -22.42 2.07 -16.46
CA MET A 1 -21.21 2.52 -15.74
C MET A 1 -20.86 1.47 -14.71
N ALA A 2 -19.59 1.14 -14.57
CA ALA A 2 -19.12 0.22 -13.55
C ALA A 2 -19.47 0.74 -12.15
N LYS A 3 -19.86 -0.14 -11.25
CA LYS A 3 -20.09 0.17 -9.84
C LYS A 3 -18.74 0.23 -9.12
N ILE A 4 -18.38 1.41 -8.64
CA ILE A 4 -17.10 1.65 -7.98
C ILE A 4 -17.34 1.99 -6.51
N LYS A 5 -16.58 1.39 -5.60
CA LYS A 5 -16.57 1.73 -4.18
C LYS A 5 -15.12 1.93 -3.72
N VAL A 6 -14.81 3.11 -3.22
CA VAL A 6 -13.50 3.46 -2.66
C VAL A 6 -13.64 3.67 -1.17
N LEU A 7 -13.05 2.77 -0.39
CA LEU A 7 -13.00 2.88 1.06
C LEU A 7 -12.10 4.04 1.47
N VAL A 8 -12.59 4.91 2.34
CA VAL A 8 -11.81 6.00 2.94
C VAL A 8 -11.51 5.64 4.39
N CYS A 9 -10.30 5.14 4.65
CA CYS A 9 -9.91 4.72 6.01
C CYS A 9 -9.81 5.91 6.96
N CYS A 10 -10.59 5.89 8.03
CA CYS A 10 -10.66 6.92 9.06
C CYS A 10 -10.40 6.32 10.46
N HIS A 11 -9.64 7.04 11.30
CA HIS A 11 -9.45 6.71 12.72
C HIS A 11 -9.70 7.91 13.64
N LYS A 12 -10.09 9.05 13.06
CA LYS A 12 -10.48 10.27 13.79
C LYS A 12 -11.53 11.04 12.99
N ALA A 13 -12.28 11.89 13.66
CA ALA A 13 -13.23 12.79 13.03
C ALA A 13 -12.50 13.75 12.08
N THR A 14 -12.90 13.79 10.83
CA THR A 14 -12.38 14.66 9.79
C THR A 14 -13.38 14.71 8.64
N TYR A 15 -13.27 15.70 7.79
CA TYR A 15 -14.05 15.72 6.57
C TYR A 15 -13.57 14.63 5.61
N VAL A 16 -14.50 13.84 5.12
CA VAL A 16 -14.30 12.91 4.00
C VAL A 16 -15.49 13.00 3.05
N PRO A 17 -15.28 12.88 1.73
CA PRO A 17 -16.39 12.69 0.80
C PRO A 17 -17.17 11.44 1.21
N ASN A 18 -18.48 11.54 1.19
CA ASN A 18 -19.39 10.42 1.43
C ASN A 18 -20.49 10.48 0.37
N ASP A 19 -20.36 9.68 -0.66
CA ASP A 19 -21.23 9.62 -1.82
C ASP A 19 -21.35 8.18 -2.33
N ASP A 20 -21.90 7.99 -3.51
CA ASP A 20 -22.06 6.65 -4.10
C ASP A 20 -20.74 5.95 -4.42
N VAL A 21 -19.62 6.69 -4.53
CA VAL A 21 -18.28 6.14 -4.83
C VAL A 21 -17.44 6.02 -3.57
N TYR A 22 -17.36 7.08 -2.75
CA TYR A 22 -16.50 7.12 -1.57
C TYR A 22 -17.26 6.67 -0.32
N LEU A 23 -16.76 5.61 0.33
CA LEU A 23 -17.32 5.04 1.55
C LEU A 23 -16.35 5.28 2.72
N PRO A 24 -16.64 6.25 3.60
CA PRO A 24 -15.90 6.39 4.85
C PRO A 24 -16.02 5.13 5.70
N ILE A 25 -14.89 4.57 6.13
CA ILE A 25 -14.84 3.39 7.00
C ILE A 25 -13.97 3.68 8.23
N GLN A 26 -14.52 3.46 9.41
CA GLN A 26 -13.78 3.55 10.66
C GLN A 26 -12.97 2.27 10.85
N VAL A 27 -11.64 2.39 10.78
CA VAL A 27 -10.72 1.26 10.95
C VAL A 27 -10.36 1.04 12.41
N GLY A 28 -10.26 -0.23 12.82
CA GLY A 28 -10.01 -0.62 14.21
C GLY A 28 -11.16 -0.28 15.15
N LYS A 29 -12.40 -0.23 14.64
CA LYS A 29 -13.57 0.14 15.42
C LYS A 29 -13.77 -0.77 16.64
N ALA A 30 -13.47 -2.07 16.51
CA ALA A 30 -13.56 -3.04 17.61
C ALA A 30 -12.78 -2.62 18.87
N ASN A 31 -11.68 -1.88 18.73
CA ASN A 31 -10.85 -1.39 19.85
C ASN A 31 -11.01 0.11 20.09
N SER A 32 -11.85 0.81 19.33
CA SER A 32 -12.03 2.26 19.43
C SER A 32 -13.03 2.62 20.53
N LYS A 33 -12.71 3.63 21.32
CA LYS A 33 -13.64 4.23 22.27
C LYS A 33 -14.51 5.33 21.64
N ILE A 34 -14.23 5.70 20.39
CA ILE A 34 -14.89 6.78 19.67
C ILE A 34 -15.69 6.16 18.53
N ASP A 35 -16.95 6.54 18.40
CA ASP A 35 -17.76 6.26 17.22
C ASP A 35 -17.72 7.48 16.30
N LEU A 36 -17.25 7.28 15.05
CA LEU A 36 -17.19 8.34 14.04
C LEU A 36 -18.50 8.47 13.24
N GLY A 37 -19.48 7.60 13.49
CA GLY A 37 -20.72 7.54 12.72
C GLY A 37 -20.53 7.02 11.28
N PHE A 38 -19.39 6.40 10.99
CA PHE A 38 -19.09 5.76 9.70
C PHE A 38 -19.32 4.25 9.77
N GLN A 39 -19.34 3.59 8.59
CA GLN A 39 -19.26 2.14 8.53
C GLN A 39 -18.05 1.67 9.36
N GLY A 40 -18.26 0.71 10.24
CA GLY A 40 -17.17 0.08 11.01
C GLY A 40 -16.55 -1.08 10.23
N ASP A 41 -15.25 -1.28 10.40
CA ASP A 41 -14.57 -2.46 9.91
C ASP A 41 -14.73 -3.68 10.85
N ASP A 42 -15.53 -3.55 11.92
CA ASP A 42 -15.86 -4.57 12.92
C ASP A 42 -17.15 -5.33 12.65
N GLU A 43 -17.90 -4.96 11.63
CA GLU A 43 -19.15 -5.64 11.25
C GLU A 43 -18.88 -6.85 10.36
N GLY A 44 -19.72 -7.89 10.47
CA GLY A 44 -19.62 -9.10 9.67
C GLY A 44 -18.28 -9.86 9.86
N LYS A 45 -17.75 -10.47 8.79
CA LYS A 45 -16.45 -11.15 8.82
C LYS A 45 -15.33 -10.13 8.74
N ASN A 46 -14.50 -10.03 9.78
CA ASN A 46 -13.48 -8.98 9.89
C ASN A 46 -12.26 -9.43 10.71
N ILE A 47 -11.27 -8.52 10.77
CA ILE A 47 -10.07 -8.59 11.63
C ILE A 47 -9.84 -7.23 12.32
N SER A 48 -10.89 -6.48 12.64
CA SER A 48 -10.82 -5.13 13.19
C SER A 48 -9.97 -5.04 14.46
N GLU A 49 -10.04 -6.06 15.33
CA GLU A 49 -9.23 -6.14 16.55
C GLU A 49 -7.72 -6.10 16.29
N LYS A 50 -7.27 -6.49 15.09
CA LYS A 50 -5.86 -6.52 14.68
C LYS A 50 -5.38 -5.20 14.06
N ASN A 51 -6.18 -4.14 14.06
CA ASN A 51 -5.85 -2.88 13.39
C ASN A 51 -4.53 -2.26 13.85
N PHE A 52 -4.15 -2.45 15.12
CA PHE A 52 -2.88 -1.94 15.65
C PHE A 52 -1.63 -2.47 14.89
N SER A 53 -1.75 -3.61 14.19
CA SER A 53 -0.66 -4.20 13.39
C SER A 53 -0.96 -4.28 11.90
N TYR A 54 -2.22 -4.48 11.51
CA TYR A 54 -2.67 -4.56 10.12
C TYR A 54 -3.03 -3.19 9.52
N CYS A 55 -3.24 -2.16 10.35
CA CYS A 55 -3.59 -0.80 9.93
C CYS A 55 -4.83 -0.80 9.01
N GLU A 56 -4.75 -0.09 7.87
CA GLU A 56 -5.80 0.00 6.85
C GLU A 56 -6.17 -1.34 6.20
N LEU A 57 -5.33 -2.36 6.35
CA LEU A 57 -5.61 -3.69 5.81
C LEU A 57 -6.82 -4.36 6.50
N THR A 58 -7.22 -3.89 7.69
CA THR A 58 -8.47 -4.35 8.32
C THR A 58 -9.69 -3.97 7.49
N ALA A 59 -9.70 -2.75 6.91
CA ALA A 59 -10.74 -2.33 5.97
C ALA A 59 -10.69 -3.14 4.66
N VAL A 60 -9.49 -3.49 4.17
CA VAL A 60 -9.33 -4.36 2.98
C VAL A 60 -9.94 -5.73 3.24
N CYS A 61 -9.64 -6.33 4.41
CA CYS A 61 -10.20 -7.62 4.81
C CYS A 61 -11.74 -7.54 4.93
N TRP A 62 -12.24 -6.49 5.56
CA TRP A 62 -13.68 -6.26 5.70
C TRP A 62 -14.37 -6.15 4.32
N ALA A 63 -13.82 -5.37 3.40
CA ALA A 63 -14.36 -5.22 2.05
C ALA A 63 -14.35 -6.54 1.28
N TRP A 64 -13.27 -7.31 1.37
CA TRP A 64 -13.16 -8.63 0.74
C TRP A 64 -14.26 -9.59 1.20
N LYS A 65 -14.55 -9.60 2.49
CA LYS A 65 -15.52 -10.54 3.08
C LYS A 65 -16.97 -10.09 2.98
N ASN A 66 -17.24 -8.78 2.97
CA ASN A 66 -18.59 -8.26 3.16
C ASN A 66 -19.14 -7.45 1.97
N LEU A 67 -18.32 -6.74 1.18
CA LEU A 67 -18.81 -6.02 0.00
C LEU A 67 -19.14 -6.98 -1.14
N LYS A 68 -20.33 -6.79 -1.75
CA LYS A 68 -20.82 -7.58 -2.88
C LYS A 68 -21.27 -6.65 -4.00
N ASP A 69 -21.44 -7.17 -5.20
CA ASP A 69 -22.01 -6.48 -6.36
C ASP A 69 -21.34 -5.14 -6.71
N ILE A 70 -20.01 -5.08 -6.58
CA ILE A 70 -19.14 -3.95 -6.89
C ILE A 70 -18.15 -4.40 -7.94
N ASP A 71 -18.00 -3.64 -9.04
CA ASP A 71 -17.10 -3.96 -10.15
C ASP A 71 -15.64 -3.52 -9.85
N TYR A 72 -15.47 -2.40 -9.11
CA TYR A 72 -14.16 -1.90 -8.70
C TYR A 72 -14.15 -1.56 -7.21
N ILE A 73 -13.15 -2.06 -6.50
CA ILE A 73 -12.92 -1.75 -5.10
C ILE A 73 -11.64 -0.97 -4.95
N GLY A 74 -11.71 0.16 -4.23
CA GLY A 74 -10.57 1.00 -3.93
C GLY A 74 -10.34 1.19 -2.45
N LEU A 75 -9.12 1.62 -2.12
CA LEU A 75 -8.69 2.02 -0.80
C LEU A 75 -7.94 3.35 -0.88
N CYS A 76 -8.36 4.31 -0.07
CA CYS A 76 -7.64 5.53 0.19
C CYS A 76 -7.71 5.88 1.68
N HIS A 77 -7.13 7.00 2.09
CA HIS A 77 -7.10 7.43 3.49
C HIS A 77 -7.76 8.79 3.63
N TYR A 78 -8.28 9.13 4.79
CA TYR A 78 -8.96 10.40 5.06
C TYR A 78 -8.13 11.66 4.73
N ARG A 79 -6.82 11.54 4.58
CA ARG A 79 -5.93 12.63 4.15
C ARG A 79 -5.23 12.37 2.82
N ARG A 80 -5.66 11.37 2.06
CA ARG A 80 -5.00 11.00 0.80
C ARG A 80 -6.02 10.43 -0.16
N PHE A 81 -6.20 11.14 -1.27
CA PHE A 81 -7.17 10.78 -2.31
C PHE A 81 -6.46 10.69 -3.66
N PHE A 82 -6.99 9.91 -4.58
CA PHE A 82 -6.56 9.95 -5.97
C PHE A 82 -7.06 11.24 -6.63
N ASP A 83 -6.19 11.90 -7.40
CA ASP A 83 -6.52 13.10 -8.16
C ASP A 83 -6.78 12.77 -9.62
N PHE A 84 -8.04 12.69 -10.02
CA PHE A 84 -8.46 12.42 -11.39
C PHE A 84 -8.62 13.68 -12.24
N SER A 85 -8.24 14.86 -11.76
CA SER A 85 -8.25 16.06 -12.59
C SER A 85 -7.31 15.89 -13.78
N PHE A 86 -7.81 16.27 -14.98
CA PHE A 86 -7.03 16.19 -16.21
C PHE A 86 -5.74 17.02 -16.12
N ARG A 87 -4.61 16.44 -16.56
CA ARG A 87 -3.33 17.13 -16.64
C ARG A 87 -2.52 16.64 -17.84
N PRO A 88 -2.16 17.57 -18.76
CA PRO A 88 -1.49 17.19 -20.01
C PRO A 88 0.00 16.90 -19.88
N PHE A 89 0.67 17.18 -18.73
CA PHE A 89 2.13 17.04 -18.58
C PHE A 89 2.54 16.41 -17.26
N ILE A 90 3.85 16.10 -17.10
CA ILE A 90 4.50 15.37 -16.01
C ILE A 90 3.79 15.58 -14.66
N GLN A 91 3.19 14.51 -14.15
CA GLN A 91 2.49 14.56 -12.87
C GLN A 91 3.51 14.51 -11.73
N LYS A 92 3.41 15.44 -10.78
CA LYS A 92 4.05 15.30 -9.49
C LYS A 92 3.50 14.07 -8.77
N GLU A 93 4.32 13.44 -7.92
CA GLU A 93 3.89 12.27 -7.13
C GLU A 93 2.67 12.58 -6.26
N ALA A 94 2.65 13.76 -5.64
CA ALA A 94 1.55 14.23 -4.81
C ALA A 94 1.36 15.74 -4.92
N LYS A 95 0.16 16.21 -4.58
CA LYS A 95 -0.17 17.63 -4.41
C LYS A 95 -0.76 17.82 -3.02
N ASN A 96 -0.17 18.73 -2.22
CA ASN A 96 -0.73 19.13 -0.94
C ASN A 96 -1.86 20.12 -1.15
N ILE A 97 -2.97 19.91 -0.44
CA ILE A 97 -4.14 20.80 -0.44
C ILE A 97 -4.68 20.90 0.98
N THR A 98 -5.38 21.98 1.28
CA THR A 98 -6.12 22.11 2.55
C THR A 98 -7.48 21.39 2.46
N GLU A 99 -8.11 21.13 3.60
CA GLU A 99 -9.48 20.60 3.64
C GLU A 99 -10.46 21.54 2.93
N SER A 100 -10.31 22.86 3.08
CA SER A 100 -11.16 23.85 2.40
C SER A 100 -11.03 23.76 0.87
N GLN A 101 -9.83 23.55 0.37
CA GLN A 101 -9.59 23.36 -1.07
C GLN A 101 -10.19 22.04 -1.58
N LEU A 102 -10.14 20.95 -0.77
CA LEU A 102 -10.80 19.70 -1.11
C LEU A 102 -12.31 19.88 -1.20
N ARG A 103 -12.93 20.52 -0.20
CA ARG A 103 -14.38 20.80 -0.16
C ARG A 103 -14.84 21.66 -1.34
N ALA A 104 -14.01 22.63 -1.74
CA ALA A 104 -14.32 23.54 -2.85
C ALA A 104 -14.23 22.87 -4.24
N ASN A 105 -13.51 21.75 -4.37
CA ASN A 105 -13.29 21.12 -5.67
C ASN A 105 -13.28 19.57 -5.56
N LEU A 106 -14.45 18.98 -5.38
CA LEU A 106 -14.62 17.53 -5.37
C LEU A 106 -14.55 16.91 -6.78
N ASP A 107 -14.63 17.72 -7.84
CA ASP A 107 -14.52 17.22 -9.21
C ASP A 107 -13.18 16.51 -9.49
N CYS A 108 -12.13 16.89 -8.77
CA CYS A 108 -10.84 16.22 -8.88
C CYS A 108 -10.86 14.74 -8.40
N LEU A 109 -11.87 14.35 -7.65
CA LEU A 109 -12.06 12.99 -7.16
C LEU A 109 -12.92 12.12 -8.10
N LYS A 110 -13.55 12.71 -9.12
CA LYS A 110 -14.41 11.97 -10.05
C LYS A 110 -13.60 11.02 -10.92
N ILE A 111 -13.84 9.73 -10.74
CA ILE A 111 -13.20 8.67 -11.51
C ILE A 111 -13.74 8.70 -12.93
N ASP A 112 -12.85 8.80 -13.91
CA ASP A 112 -13.23 8.81 -15.32
C ASP A 112 -13.48 7.40 -15.88
N LYS A 113 -14.21 7.31 -17.01
CA LYS A 113 -14.60 6.03 -17.64
C LYS A 113 -13.40 5.19 -18.10
N ASN A 114 -12.23 5.80 -18.31
CA ASN A 114 -11.03 5.08 -18.77
C ASN A 114 -10.46 4.15 -17.68
N ILE A 115 -11.05 4.12 -16.48
CA ILE A 115 -10.66 3.14 -15.46
C ILE A 115 -10.90 1.70 -15.96
N GLU A 116 -11.91 1.49 -16.81
CA GLU A 116 -12.25 0.16 -17.35
C GLU A 116 -11.16 -0.45 -18.21
N ASP A 117 -10.25 0.37 -18.75
CA ASP A 117 -9.08 -0.05 -19.52
C ASP A 117 -7.95 -0.65 -18.68
N TYR A 118 -8.02 -0.57 -17.36
CA TYR A 118 -6.95 -0.95 -16.43
C TYR A 118 -7.42 -1.98 -15.42
N ASP A 119 -6.49 -2.84 -15.01
CA ASP A 119 -6.75 -3.83 -13.95
C ASP A 119 -6.65 -3.20 -12.57
N VAL A 120 -5.75 -2.21 -12.43
CA VAL A 120 -5.53 -1.51 -11.18
C VAL A 120 -5.07 -0.06 -11.40
N VAL A 121 -5.59 0.84 -10.56
CA VAL A 121 -5.07 2.21 -10.38
C VAL A 121 -4.21 2.20 -9.13
N LEU A 122 -2.96 2.66 -9.24
CA LEU A 122 -2.03 2.82 -8.12
C LEU A 122 -1.55 4.26 -8.03
N PRO A 123 -1.08 4.71 -6.86
CA PRO A 123 -0.39 5.99 -6.72
C PRO A 123 0.79 6.09 -7.67
N THR A 124 1.09 7.30 -8.14
CA THR A 124 2.37 7.58 -8.78
C THR A 124 3.49 7.22 -7.83
N SER A 125 4.47 6.47 -8.33
CA SER A 125 5.58 5.99 -7.51
C SER A 125 6.49 7.11 -7.06
N SER A 126 6.99 7.01 -5.84
CA SER A 126 8.08 7.85 -5.36
C SER A 126 9.43 7.18 -5.62
N SER A 127 10.40 7.97 -6.05
CA SER A 127 11.77 7.51 -6.32
C SER A 127 12.65 7.67 -5.10
N PHE A 128 13.42 6.62 -4.74
CA PHE A 128 14.32 6.59 -3.60
C PHE A 128 15.77 6.30 -4.04
N LYS A 129 16.74 6.54 -3.16
CA LYS A 129 18.17 6.26 -3.38
C LYS A 129 18.51 4.77 -3.20
N ILE A 130 17.63 4.01 -2.62
CA ILE A 130 17.78 2.61 -2.21
C ILE A 130 16.60 1.79 -2.74
N ASN A 131 16.74 0.47 -2.77
CA ASN A 131 15.69 -0.43 -3.23
C ASN A 131 14.53 -0.53 -2.23
N ILE A 132 13.47 -1.24 -2.65
CA ILE A 132 12.24 -1.40 -1.87
C ILE A 132 12.51 -2.09 -0.53
N PHE A 133 13.32 -3.16 -0.54
CA PHE A 133 13.62 -3.92 0.67
C PHE A 133 14.41 -3.08 1.67
N GLU A 134 15.47 -2.43 1.24
CA GLU A 134 16.29 -1.53 2.08
C GLU A 134 15.47 -0.38 2.65
N ARG A 135 14.56 0.19 1.85
CA ARG A 135 13.69 1.26 2.30
C ARG A 135 12.77 0.81 3.44
N HIS A 136 12.17 -0.37 3.34
CA HIS A 136 11.27 -0.86 4.38
C HIS A 136 12.03 -1.35 5.61
N SER A 137 13.27 -1.84 5.46
CA SER A 137 14.12 -2.21 6.60
C SER A 137 14.52 -1.04 7.50
N ILE A 138 14.34 0.22 7.04
CA ILE A 138 14.49 1.40 7.90
C ILE A 138 13.36 1.49 8.95
N ASN A 139 12.16 1.03 8.60
CA ASN A 139 10.96 1.16 9.42
C ASN A 139 10.53 -0.16 10.07
N LEU A 140 11.07 -1.28 9.64
CA LEU A 140 10.71 -2.63 10.10
C LEU A 140 11.95 -3.38 10.59
N ASN A 141 11.71 -4.37 11.45
CA ASN A 141 12.75 -5.32 11.77
C ASN A 141 13.16 -6.07 10.49
N PHE A 142 14.45 -6.07 10.20
CA PHE A 142 15.03 -6.75 9.06
C PHE A 142 14.64 -8.24 9.01
N MET A 143 14.65 -8.93 10.16
CA MET A 143 14.30 -10.35 10.24
C MET A 143 12.83 -10.60 9.91
N ASP A 144 11.91 -9.72 10.32
CA ASP A 144 10.50 -9.86 9.99
C ASP A 144 10.25 -9.77 8.46
N LEU A 145 11.01 -8.91 7.77
CA LEU A 145 10.99 -8.83 6.31
C LEU A 145 11.54 -10.11 5.66
N CYS A 146 12.60 -10.66 6.22
CA CYS A 146 13.19 -11.92 5.75
C CYS A 146 12.23 -13.10 5.91
N VAL A 147 11.51 -13.17 7.04
CA VAL A 147 10.44 -14.16 7.27
C VAL A 147 9.35 -14.02 6.23
N MET A 148 8.89 -12.79 5.95
CA MET A 148 7.89 -12.55 4.92
C MET A 148 8.35 -13.07 3.54
N GLU A 149 9.59 -12.80 3.14
CA GLU A 149 10.13 -13.28 1.85
C GLU A 149 10.15 -14.81 1.76
N GLU A 150 10.64 -15.50 2.80
CA GLU A 150 10.67 -16.98 2.79
C GLU A 150 9.25 -17.57 2.75
N ILE A 151 8.29 -16.95 3.43
CA ILE A 151 6.88 -17.34 3.38
C ILE A 151 6.29 -17.12 1.99
N VAL A 152 6.60 -15.98 1.34
CA VAL A 152 6.19 -15.77 -0.06
C VAL A 152 6.73 -16.89 -0.94
N LEU A 153 8.01 -17.24 -0.83
CA LEU A 153 8.65 -18.26 -1.64
C LEU A 153 8.18 -19.70 -1.32
N LYS A 154 7.78 -19.95 -0.07
CA LYS A 154 7.19 -21.24 0.34
C LYS A 154 5.78 -21.42 -0.21
N LEU A 155 4.94 -20.38 -0.15
CA LEU A 155 3.55 -20.43 -0.59
C LEU A 155 3.38 -20.24 -2.10
N TYR A 156 4.29 -19.48 -2.73
CA TYR A 156 4.27 -19.08 -4.13
C TYR A 156 5.70 -19.15 -4.72
N PRO A 157 6.23 -20.37 -5.00
CA PRO A 157 7.61 -20.53 -5.49
C PRO A 157 7.90 -19.82 -6.81
N ASP A 158 6.89 -19.67 -7.65
CA ASP A 158 6.92 -18.98 -8.95
C ASP A 158 7.12 -17.46 -8.82
N TYR A 159 6.91 -16.88 -7.63
CA TYR A 159 7.18 -15.46 -7.37
C TYR A 159 8.67 -15.12 -7.20
N ARG A 160 9.58 -16.09 -7.19
CA ARG A 160 11.02 -15.88 -6.91
C ARG A 160 11.65 -14.77 -7.76
N GLU A 161 11.54 -14.85 -9.08
CA GLU A 161 12.12 -13.84 -9.99
C GLU A 161 11.45 -12.48 -9.83
N SER A 162 10.14 -12.48 -9.64
CA SER A 162 9.36 -11.25 -9.42
C SER A 162 9.72 -10.57 -8.11
N LEU A 163 9.90 -11.35 -7.05
CA LEU A 163 10.32 -10.86 -5.73
C LEU A 163 11.70 -10.23 -5.81
N GLU A 164 12.67 -10.94 -6.40
CA GLU A 164 14.03 -10.42 -6.60
C GLU A 164 14.01 -9.12 -7.41
N SER A 165 13.30 -9.10 -8.54
CA SER A 165 13.16 -7.92 -9.38
C SER A 165 12.54 -6.74 -8.64
N VAL A 166 11.44 -6.96 -7.90
CA VAL A 166 10.70 -5.88 -7.26
C VAL A 166 11.39 -5.39 -5.99
N PHE A 167 11.85 -6.28 -5.11
CA PHE A 167 12.37 -5.88 -3.81
C PHE A 167 13.79 -5.35 -3.90
N TYR A 168 14.64 -5.92 -4.77
CA TYR A 168 16.06 -5.63 -4.79
C TYR A 168 16.52 -4.77 -5.98
N HIS A 169 15.77 -4.76 -7.10
CA HIS A 169 16.16 -4.04 -8.31
C HIS A 169 15.22 -2.89 -8.70
N LYS A 170 14.26 -2.53 -7.83
CA LYS A 170 13.41 -1.35 -8.03
C LYS A 170 13.55 -0.37 -6.87
N GLN A 171 13.55 0.90 -7.23
CA GLN A 171 13.57 2.05 -6.31
C GLN A 171 12.23 2.80 -6.28
N ASP A 172 11.42 2.61 -7.32
CA ASP A 172 10.14 3.31 -7.49
C ASP A 172 9.00 2.46 -6.94
N VAL A 173 8.41 2.90 -5.84
CA VAL A 173 7.33 2.18 -5.16
C VAL A 173 6.06 3.02 -5.18
N PRO A 174 4.90 2.44 -5.50
CA PRO A 174 3.64 3.06 -5.13
C PRO A 174 3.59 3.10 -3.60
N GLN A 175 3.61 4.30 -3.05
CA GLN A 175 3.58 4.45 -1.60
C GLN A 175 2.20 4.10 -1.07
N ARG A 176 2.17 3.46 0.10
CA ARG A 176 0.99 3.14 0.87
C ARG A 176 0.09 2.09 0.21
N ASN A 177 -0.79 1.51 0.98
CA ASN A 177 -1.76 0.52 0.51
C ASN A 177 -2.94 1.20 -0.20
N MET A 178 -2.68 2.08 -1.18
CA MET A 178 -3.72 2.76 -1.96
C MET A 178 -3.86 2.11 -3.33
N PHE A 179 -5.08 1.82 -3.72
CA PHE A 179 -5.41 1.23 -5.02
C PHE A 179 -6.87 1.45 -5.40
N ILE A 180 -7.21 1.23 -6.68
CA ILE A 180 -8.56 0.92 -7.15
C ILE A 180 -8.39 -0.26 -8.10
N MET A 181 -9.00 -1.40 -7.82
CA MET A 181 -8.84 -2.66 -8.56
C MET A 181 -10.15 -3.16 -9.11
N LYS A 182 -10.13 -3.83 -10.26
CA LYS A 182 -11.23 -4.69 -10.70
C LYS A 182 -11.56 -5.70 -9.60
N ARG A 183 -12.81 -6.06 -9.44
CA ARG A 183 -13.29 -6.99 -8.41
C ARG A 183 -12.53 -8.30 -8.39
N GLU A 184 -12.34 -8.91 -9.54
CA GLU A 184 -11.62 -10.18 -9.69
C GLU A 184 -10.14 -10.07 -9.26
N VAL A 185 -9.49 -8.96 -9.62
CA VAL A 185 -8.10 -8.67 -9.23
C VAL A 185 -8.01 -8.44 -7.72
N PHE A 186 -8.98 -7.73 -7.14
CA PHE A 186 -9.06 -7.48 -5.70
C PHE A 186 -9.22 -8.78 -4.91
N GLU A 187 -10.05 -9.71 -5.37
CA GLU A 187 -10.22 -11.02 -4.72
C GLU A 187 -8.92 -11.84 -4.73
N GLN A 188 -8.25 -11.92 -5.87
CA GLN A 188 -6.96 -12.59 -6.01
C GLN A 188 -5.87 -11.93 -5.13
N TYR A 189 -5.84 -10.59 -5.12
CA TYR A 189 -4.92 -9.85 -4.26
C TYR A 189 -5.17 -10.10 -2.77
N CYS A 190 -6.42 -10.07 -2.33
CA CYS A 190 -6.75 -10.34 -0.93
C CYS A 190 -6.40 -11.77 -0.52
N GLU A 191 -6.65 -12.76 -1.37
CA GLU A 191 -6.25 -14.14 -1.11
C GLU A 191 -4.73 -14.26 -0.97
N PHE A 192 -3.97 -13.69 -1.91
CA PHE A 192 -2.51 -13.63 -1.86
C PHE A 192 -2.02 -12.93 -0.59
N LEU A 193 -2.50 -11.70 -0.34
CA LEU A 193 -2.07 -10.86 0.76
C LEU A 193 -2.30 -11.51 2.13
N PHE A 194 -3.55 -11.91 2.40
CA PHE A 194 -3.91 -12.40 3.72
C PHE A 194 -3.39 -13.82 3.99
N LYS A 195 -3.23 -14.66 2.96
CA LYS A 195 -2.57 -15.96 3.11
C LYS A 195 -1.13 -15.80 3.57
N ILE A 196 -0.38 -14.83 3.00
CA ILE A 196 0.99 -14.53 3.42
C ILE A 196 1.00 -13.92 4.82
N LEU A 197 0.23 -12.86 5.06
CA LEU A 197 0.30 -12.14 6.33
C LEU A 197 -0.15 -12.98 7.53
N PHE A 198 -1.15 -13.84 7.37
CA PHE A 198 -1.58 -14.76 8.43
C PHE A 198 -0.54 -15.86 8.69
N GLU A 199 0.23 -16.26 7.70
CA GLU A 199 1.35 -17.18 7.90
C GLU A 199 2.50 -16.46 8.61
N VAL A 200 2.88 -15.25 8.18
CA VAL A 200 3.91 -14.42 8.85
C VAL A 200 3.55 -14.19 10.32
N GLU A 201 2.29 -13.94 10.64
CA GLU A 201 1.81 -13.70 12.01
C GLU A 201 2.13 -14.86 12.98
N LYS A 202 2.28 -16.08 12.48
CA LYS A 202 2.64 -17.25 13.32
C LYS A 202 4.10 -17.27 13.72
N HIS A 203 4.97 -16.57 12.99
CA HIS A 203 6.42 -16.65 13.15
C HIS A 203 7.04 -15.41 13.79
N ILE A 204 6.46 -14.23 13.64
CA ILE A 204 7.03 -12.99 14.16
C ILE A 204 6.36 -12.52 15.45
N LYS A 205 7.13 -11.85 16.31
CA LYS A 205 6.63 -11.21 17.53
C LYS A 205 6.44 -9.72 17.30
N LEU A 206 5.27 -9.20 17.64
CA LEU A 206 4.99 -7.77 17.50
C LEU A 206 5.84 -6.92 18.44
N SER A 207 6.36 -5.82 17.90
CA SER A 207 7.11 -4.85 18.67
C SER A 207 6.24 -4.23 19.78
N PRO A 208 6.78 -3.97 20.99
CA PRO A 208 6.08 -3.21 22.02
C PRO A 208 5.86 -1.75 21.62
N TYR A 209 6.65 -1.20 20.71
CA TYR A 209 6.56 0.18 20.26
C TYR A 209 5.47 0.36 19.20
N ALA A 210 4.56 1.31 19.42
CA ALA A 210 3.36 1.51 18.60
C ALA A 210 3.66 1.68 17.09
N TYR A 211 4.73 2.40 16.73
CA TYR A 211 5.10 2.60 15.34
C TYR A 211 5.53 1.29 14.66
N TYR A 212 6.45 0.55 15.27
CA TYR A 212 6.99 -0.71 14.71
C TYR A 212 6.00 -1.88 14.77
N ARG A 213 4.95 -1.77 15.63
CA ARG A 213 3.88 -2.77 15.70
C ARG A 213 3.05 -2.84 14.41
N ARG A 214 3.06 -1.79 13.58
CA ARG A 214 2.33 -1.68 12.30
C ARG A 214 2.91 -2.54 11.18
N VAL A 215 3.60 -3.62 11.52
CA VAL A 215 4.42 -4.44 10.64
C VAL A 215 3.66 -4.97 9.42
N TYR A 216 2.44 -5.50 9.59
CA TYR A 216 1.66 -6.06 8.49
C TYR A 216 1.15 -4.98 7.53
N GLY A 217 0.81 -3.80 8.03
CA GLY A 217 0.49 -2.65 7.18
C GLY A 217 1.65 -2.28 6.24
N PHE A 218 2.88 -2.22 6.78
CA PHE A 218 4.08 -1.96 5.96
C PHE A 218 4.42 -3.11 5.02
N MET A 219 4.23 -4.37 5.42
CA MET A 219 4.41 -5.53 4.52
C MET A 219 3.44 -5.48 3.35
N GLY A 220 2.19 -5.04 3.58
CA GLY A 220 1.22 -4.82 2.51
C GLY A 220 1.70 -3.83 1.45
N GLU A 221 2.41 -2.75 1.85
CA GLU A 221 3.01 -1.79 0.90
C GLU A 221 4.07 -2.43 -0.01
N MET A 222 4.71 -3.53 0.41
CA MET A 222 5.66 -4.30 -0.39
C MET A 222 4.97 -5.37 -1.25
N LEU A 223 3.97 -6.06 -0.68
CA LEU A 223 3.27 -7.15 -1.35
C LEU A 223 2.38 -6.67 -2.50
N LEU A 224 1.79 -5.47 -2.39
CA LEU A 224 0.97 -4.88 -3.46
C LEU A 224 1.73 -4.71 -4.79
N PRO A 225 2.89 -4.01 -4.85
CA PRO A 225 3.66 -3.91 -6.08
C PRO A 225 4.21 -5.25 -6.58
N LEU A 226 4.55 -6.17 -5.67
CA LEU A 226 4.99 -7.52 -6.02
C LEU A 226 3.88 -8.28 -6.74
N PHE A 227 2.66 -8.29 -6.18
CA PHE A 227 1.49 -8.93 -6.79
C PHE A 227 1.19 -8.35 -8.17
N CYS A 228 1.15 -7.03 -8.29
CA CYS A 228 0.88 -6.37 -9.57
C CYS A 228 1.93 -6.69 -10.63
N TYR A 229 3.21 -6.74 -10.25
CA TYR A 229 4.31 -7.04 -11.17
C TYR A 229 4.28 -8.48 -11.65
N HIS A 230 4.14 -9.44 -10.73
CA HIS A 230 4.11 -10.87 -11.05
C HIS A 230 2.95 -11.21 -12.01
N ASN A 231 1.76 -10.70 -11.72
CA ASN A 231 0.57 -10.95 -12.53
C ASN A 231 0.49 -10.07 -13.79
N LYS A 232 1.52 -9.26 -14.08
CA LYS A 232 1.61 -8.39 -15.29
C LYS A 232 0.38 -7.51 -15.46
N LEU A 233 -0.18 -6.99 -14.36
CA LEU A 233 -1.39 -6.21 -14.38
C LEU A 233 -1.22 -4.91 -15.17
N LYS A 234 -2.25 -4.52 -15.90
CA LYS A 234 -2.32 -3.22 -16.60
C LYS A 234 -2.58 -2.10 -15.60
N ILE A 235 -1.51 -1.38 -15.24
CA ILE A 235 -1.52 -0.38 -14.15
C ILE A 235 -1.73 1.02 -14.72
N ARG A 236 -2.71 1.76 -14.17
CA ARG A 236 -2.79 3.22 -14.29
C ARG A 236 -2.11 3.88 -13.09
N ARG A 237 -1.17 4.79 -13.33
CA ARG A 237 -0.54 5.62 -12.29
C ARG A 237 -1.32 6.93 -12.12
N GLN A 238 -1.70 7.22 -10.88
CA GLN A 238 -2.51 8.39 -10.57
C GLN A 238 -1.89 9.20 -9.43
N ARG A 239 -1.85 10.52 -9.59
CA ARG A 239 -1.35 11.42 -8.55
C ARG A 239 -2.23 11.35 -7.30
N ILE A 240 -1.61 11.62 -6.13
CA ILE A 240 -2.32 11.73 -4.85
C ILE A 240 -2.53 13.20 -4.49
N LEU A 241 -3.70 13.51 -3.99
CA LEU A 241 -3.97 14.70 -3.19
C LEU A 241 -3.66 14.37 -1.73
N PHE A 242 -2.79 15.16 -1.13
CA PHE A 242 -2.45 15.05 0.28
C PHE A 242 -3.12 16.20 1.04
N VAL A 243 -4.09 15.88 1.89
CA VAL A 243 -4.82 16.87 2.68
C VAL A 243 -4.05 17.15 3.96
N ASP A 244 -3.52 18.36 4.08
CA ASP A 244 -2.83 18.86 5.27
C ASP A 244 -3.30 20.27 5.63
N GLU A 245 -2.89 20.75 6.81
CA GLU A 245 -3.34 22.05 7.32
C GLU A 245 -2.80 23.25 6.52
N GLN A 246 -1.63 23.09 5.91
CA GLN A 246 -0.92 24.19 5.23
C GLN A 246 -1.10 24.18 3.71
N GLY A 247 -1.28 23.01 3.10
CA GLY A 247 -1.41 22.87 1.66
C GLY A 247 -0.16 23.27 0.87
N ILE A 248 1.02 23.27 1.51
CA ILE A 248 2.27 23.77 0.90
C ILE A 248 2.85 22.72 -0.03
N ASN A 249 3.21 23.16 -1.24
CA ASN A 249 3.86 22.31 -2.24
C ASN A 249 5.32 22.72 -2.47
N THR A 250 6.16 21.72 -2.69
CA THR A 250 7.53 21.95 -3.19
C THR A 250 7.52 22.50 -4.61
N SER A 251 8.60 23.18 -5.00
CA SER A 251 8.73 23.67 -6.37
C SER A 251 8.89 22.50 -7.35
N PHE A 252 8.43 22.66 -8.58
CA PHE A 252 8.54 21.65 -9.63
C PHE A 252 10.01 21.29 -9.94
N LEU A 253 10.89 22.31 -9.98
CA LEU A 253 12.32 22.10 -10.21
C LEU A 253 12.97 21.29 -9.09
N PHE A 254 12.60 21.55 -7.84
CA PHE A 254 13.09 20.77 -6.70
C PHE A 254 12.69 19.29 -6.82
N ASP A 255 11.45 19.00 -7.18
CA ASP A 255 10.98 17.62 -7.33
C ASP A 255 11.70 16.87 -8.45
N ILE A 256 11.90 17.51 -9.63
CA ILE A 256 12.66 16.91 -10.74
C ILE A 256 14.10 16.63 -10.33
N THR A 257 14.76 17.61 -9.70
CA THR A 257 16.15 17.47 -9.25
C THR A 257 16.27 16.32 -8.25
N ARG A 258 15.36 16.23 -7.29
CA ARG A 258 15.30 15.15 -6.31
C ARG A 258 15.14 13.77 -6.98
N ILE A 259 14.23 13.66 -7.94
CA ILE A 259 14.01 12.39 -8.69
C ILE A 259 15.28 12.00 -9.45
N PHE A 260 15.91 12.95 -10.15
CA PHE A 260 17.15 12.69 -10.89
C PHE A 260 18.29 12.23 -9.98
N VAL A 261 18.52 12.94 -8.88
CA VAL A 261 19.54 12.59 -7.88
C VAL A 261 19.27 11.20 -7.28
N ASN A 262 18.04 10.90 -6.94
CA ASN A 262 17.67 9.59 -6.40
C ASN A 262 17.96 8.47 -7.40
N LYS A 263 17.62 8.65 -8.69
CA LYS A 263 17.91 7.66 -9.73
C LYS A 263 19.40 7.45 -9.95
N LEU A 264 20.18 8.53 -9.96
CA LEU A 264 21.63 8.45 -10.07
C LEU A 264 22.26 7.72 -8.89
N CYS A 265 21.88 8.08 -7.66
CA CYS A 265 22.38 7.41 -6.46
C CYS A 265 22.01 5.92 -6.46
N PHE A 266 20.80 5.56 -6.87
CA PHE A 266 20.38 4.18 -6.97
C PHE A 266 21.23 3.40 -7.99
N ALA A 267 21.42 3.94 -9.19
CA ALA A 267 22.25 3.30 -10.22
C ALA A 267 23.69 3.07 -9.73
N LEU A 268 24.30 4.05 -9.03
CA LEU A 268 25.63 3.92 -8.45
C LEU A 268 25.66 2.85 -7.34
N ASN A 269 24.64 2.79 -6.50
CA ASN A 269 24.54 1.76 -5.47
C ASN A 269 24.43 0.35 -6.08
N GLU A 270 23.63 0.17 -7.13
CA GLU A 270 23.51 -1.13 -7.82
C GLU A 270 24.84 -1.62 -8.41
N LEU A 271 25.66 -0.71 -8.94
CA LEU A 271 26.99 -1.05 -9.46
C LEU A 271 27.97 -1.51 -8.39
N THR A 272 27.79 -1.09 -7.15
CA THR A 272 28.71 -1.36 -6.01
C THR A 272 28.24 -2.49 -5.10
N LYS A 273 27.00 -2.98 -5.26
CA LYS A 273 26.45 -4.05 -4.43
C LYS A 273 27.20 -5.37 -4.60
N LYS A 274 27.59 -5.95 -3.46
CA LYS A 274 28.20 -7.27 -3.41
C LYS A 274 27.14 -8.35 -3.18
N PRO A 275 27.19 -9.50 -3.88
CA PRO A 275 26.22 -10.60 -3.75
C PRO A 275 26.21 -11.33 -2.39
N ILE A 276 27.08 -10.94 -1.46
CA ILE A 276 27.29 -11.62 -0.16
C ILE A 276 26.05 -11.57 0.75
N TYR A 277 25.16 -10.60 0.54
CA TYR A 277 24.02 -10.33 1.42
C TYR A 277 22.98 -11.45 1.44
N SER A 278 22.73 -12.15 0.34
CA SER A 278 21.72 -13.19 0.24
C SER A 278 22.08 -14.48 1.00
N VAL A 279 23.35 -14.88 0.99
CA VAL A 279 23.80 -16.11 1.65
C VAL A 279 23.79 -15.94 3.17
N TRP A 280 24.32 -14.82 3.67
CA TRP A 280 24.33 -14.50 5.10
C TRP A 280 22.92 -14.43 5.66
N LYS A 281 22.02 -13.73 4.98
CA LYS A 281 20.61 -13.60 5.33
C LYS A 281 19.92 -14.96 5.48
N ARG A 282 20.10 -15.86 4.51
CA ARG A 282 19.47 -17.18 4.51
C ARG A 282 20.02 -18.05 5.63
N ASN A 283 21.32 -17.97 5.93
CA ASN A 283 21.91 -18.72 7.04
C ASN A 283 21.39 -18.23 8.40
N LEU A 284 21.23 -16.90 8.57
CA LEU A 284 20.66 -16.33 9.78
C LEU A 284 19.21 -16.76 9.97
N LEU A 285 18.41 -16.73 8.92
CA LEU A 285 17.00 -17.20 8.96
C LEU A 285 16.90 -18.68 9.35
N LYS A 286 17.77 -19.55 8.82
CA LYS A 286 17.79 -20.96 9.18
C LYS A 286 18.12 -21.20 10.65
N GLN A 287 18.92 -20.32 11.27
CA GLN A 287 19.23 -20.39 12.69
C GLN A 287 18.09 -19.91 13.57
N GLU A 288 17.46 -18.80 13.21
CA GLU A 288 16.42 -18.15 14.02
C GLU A 288 15.01 -18.76 13.81
N PHE A 289 14.75 -19.28 12.60
CA PHE A 289 13.44 -19.81 12.19
C PHE A 289 13.60 -21.12 11.41
N PRO A 290 14.13 -22.19 12.03
CA PRO A 290 14.39 -23.46 11.35
C PRO A 290 13.12 -24.10 10.76
N GLU A 291 11.96 -23.85 11.34
CA GLU A 291 10.66 -24.35 10.88
C GLU A 291 10.22 -23.80 9.50
N LEU A 292 10.76 -22.68 9.06
CA LEU A 292 10.47 -22.15 7.72
C LEU A 292 11.11 -22.99 6.60
N PHE A 293 12.09 -23.84 6.94
CA PHE A 293 12.88 -24.63 5.99
C PHE A 293 12.60 -26.14 6.07
N GLN A 294 11.67 -26.53 6.91
CA GLN A 294 11.10 -27.87 6.99
C GLN A 294 9.87 -27.98 6.07
#